data_e5fcd21fa4761d092042c5f693514361
#
_entry.id   e5fcd21fa4761d092042c5f693514361
#
_cell.length_a   1.000
_cell.length_b   1.000
_cell.length_c   1.000
_cell.angle_alpha   90.00
_cell.angle_beta   90.00
_cell.angle_gamma   90.00
#
_symmetry.space_group_name_H-M   'P 1'
#
loop_
_entity.id
_entity.type
_entity.pdbx_description
1 polymer ?
#
loop_
_entity_poly.entity_id
_entity_poly.type
_entity_poly.pdbx_seq_one_letter_code
_entity_poly.pdbx_strand_id
1 'polypeptide(L)'
;MILPQIINSLLENDMYKFSMGQCIYHQFSAYKTTWTFKCRNTDVFFTSEMVEEIKAQIRAYCDLRFTEEELAYLENVKWIKGSYVDFLRLWQPRYEDFEIGTDAACGLTIETKGSWLNTSMYEIPTLAIVNEVFFRMNYDYDRLYASFRERLADKIQKLVDGTYCLGNFSEFGLRRRLSAEAQELAVQELVGHNKDYKDSACIGTSNVYLAKKWNVTPVGTMAHEWIMCTGQGNHKHNPAYSNWYALDAWVKEYGILNGIALTDTITTDCFLKDFQLTYSTLFSGVRHDSGDPFAWGEKMIAHYESLGIDPKRKTLLFSDSLDFARADELRKAFRDRVTVAFGIGTYIANDTCEEPLNIVMKTTACNGMDVAKISDTPGKEMCKNADYVDYLTRCIRWRLEHDR
;
A
#
# COMPACT_ATOMS: atom_id res chain seq x y z
N MET A 1 -27.21 -15.37 2.76
CA MET A 1 -27.35 -14.35 1.65
C MET A 1 -26.11 -14.49 0.81
N ILE A 2 -26.23 -14.66 -0.49
CA ILE A 2 -25.06 -14.69 -1.39
C ILE A 2 -24.82 -13.24 -1.80
N LEU A 3 -23.64 -12.70 -1.47
CA LEU A 3 -23.26 -11.36 -1.88
C LEU A 3 -22.93 -11.31 -3.38
N PRO A 4 -23.10 -10.17 -4.06
CA PRO A 4 -22.54 -9.99 -5.40
C PRO A 4 -21.03 -10.14 -5.38
N GLN A 5 -20.42 -10.46 -6.51
CA GLN A 5 -18.97 -10.58 -6.61
C GLN A 5 -18.31 -9.25 -6.27
N ILE A 6 -17.39 -9.27 -5.31
CA ILE A 6 -16.75 -8.07 -4.73
C ILE A 6 -15.60 -7.57 -5.60
N ILE A 7 -14.79 -8.48 -6.13
CA ILE A 7 -13.68 -8.16 -7.04
C ILE A 7 -14.06 -8.63 -8.44
N ASN A 8 -14.19 -7.71 -9.38
CA ASN A 8 -14.67 -7.98 -10.73
C ASN A 8 -13.60 -7.84 -11.82
N SER A 9 -12.42 -7.35 -11.45
CA SER A 9 -11.29 -7.14 -12.34
C SER A 9 -9.98 -7.42 -11.62
N LEU A 10 -9.00 -7.99 -12.32
CA LEU A 10 -7.64 -8.14 -11.78
C LEU A 10 -6.90 -6.79 -11.68
N LEU A 11 -7.42 -5.73 -12.31
CA LEU A 11 -6.95 -4.36 -12.08
C LEU A 11 -7.45 -3.75 -10.75
N GLU A 12 -8.43 -4.38 -10.06
CA GLU A 12 -8.79 -3.99 -8.69
C GLU A 12 -7.68 -4.39 -7.71
N ASN A 13 -6.54 -3.75 -7.91
CA ASN A 13 -5.34 -3.90 -7.10
C ASN A 13 -4.59 -2.57 -7.05
N ASP A 14 -3.75 -2.38 -6.06
CA ASP A 14 -2.96 -1.15 -5.93
C ASP A 14 -1.82 -1.13 -6.96
N MET A 15 -1.54 0.03 -7.57
CA MET A 15 -0.51 0.19 -8.60
C MET A 15 0.88 -0.31 -8.14
N TYR A 16 1.20 -0.20 -6.84
CA TYR A 16 2.47 -0.68 -6.35
C TYR A 16 2.64 -2.21 -6.47
N LYS A 17 1.53 -2.98 -6.52
CA LYS A 17 1.59 -4.44 -6.76
C LYS A 17 2.03 -4.76 -8.18
N PHE A 18 1.58 -4.00 -9.16
CA PHE A 18 2.05 -4.12 -10.54
C PHE A 18 3.49 -3.65 -10.68
N SER A 19 3.86 -2.54 -10.03
CA SER A 19 5.23 -2.05 -10.05
C SER A 19 6.19 -3.05 -9.40
N MET A 20 5.91 -3.56 -8.20
CA MET A 20 6.73 -4.59 -7.57
C MET A 20 6.68 -5.90 -8.37
N GLY A 21 5.51 -6.29 -8.87
CA GLY A 21 5.32 -7.50 -9.66
C GLY A 21 6.24 -7.56 -10.89
N GLN A 22 6.42 -6.45 -11.60
CA GLN A 22 7.37 -6.37 -12.71
C GLN A 22 8.82 -6.58 -12.25
N CYS A 23 9.23 -5.95 -11.16
CA CYS A 23 10.56 -6.18 -10.59
C CYS A 23 10.76 -7.63 -10.14
N ILE A 24 9.75 -8.23 -9.49
CA ILE A 24 9.77 -9.62 -9.04
C ILE A 24 9.88 -10.56 -10.24
N TYR A 25 9.10 -10.32 -11.28
CA TYR A 25 9.12 -11.10 -12.51
C TYR A 25 10.52 -11.13 -13.15
N HIS A 26 11.16 -9.97 -13.29
CA HIS A 26 12.45 -9.86 -13.96
C HIS A 26 13.63 -10.31 -13.10
N GLN A 27 13.59 -10.12 -11.76
CA GLN A 27 14.77 -10.27 -10.92
C GLN A 27 14.63 -11.35 -9.83
N PHE A 28 13.40 -11.71 -9.42
CA PHE A 28 13.15 -12.57 -8.26
C PHE A 28 12.08 -13.65 -8.51
N SER A 29 11.91 -14.08 -9.77
CA SER A 29 10.84 -15.02 -10.19
C SER A 29 10.87 -16.37 -9.44
N ALA A 30 12.04 -16.79 -8.94
CA ALA A 30 12.20 -18.02 -8.15
C ALA A 30 11.86 -17.87 -6.66
N TYR A 31 11.61 -16.65 -6.16
CA TYR A 31 11.34 -16.42 -4.74
C TYR A 31 9.95 -16.93 -4.36
N LYS A 32 9.86 -17.49 -3.15
CA LYS A 32 8.60 -17.98 -2.55
C LYS A 32 8.33 -17.21 -1.27
N THR A 33 7.06 -16.90 -1.02
CA THR A 33 6.67 -16.18 0.20
C THR A 33 5.48 -16.82 0.88
N THR A 34 5.41 -16.58 2.20
CA THR A 34 4.25 -16.86 3.04
C THR A 34 3.69 -15.56 3.56
N TRP A 35 2.37 -15.41 3.45
CA TRP A 35 1.66 -14.22 3.95
C TRP A 35 0.65 -14.64 5.01
N THR A 36 0.42 -13.76 5.96
CA THR A 36 -0.53 -14.01 7.05
C THR A 36 -1.43 -12.79 7.23
N PHE A 37 -2.72 -13.05 7.27
CA PHE A 37 -3.75 -12.08 7.64
C PHE A 37 -3.77 -11.87 9.16
N LYS A 38 -4.08 -10.66 9.59
CA LYS A 38 -4.33 -10.33 11.00
C LYS A 38 -5.41 -9.26 11.10
N CYS A 39 -6.46 -9.55 11.87
CA CYS A 39 -7.38 -8.56 12.42
C CYS A 39 -6.80 -8.04 13.75
N ARG A 40 -6.71 -6.73 13.92
CA ARG A 40 -6.18 -6.09 15.14
C ARG A 40 -7.27 -5.62 16.07
N ASN A 41 -8.53 -5.63 15.65
CA ASN A 41 -9.66 -5.41 16.51
C ASN A 41 -9.87 -6.64 17.41
N THR A 42 -9.98 -6.45 18.70
CA THR A 42 -10.12 -7.54 19.68
C THR A 42 -11.56 -7.97 19.91
N ASP A 43 -12.50 -7.15 19.50
CA ASP A 43 -13.96 -7.28 19.65
C ASP A 43 -14.69 -7.67 18.37
N VAL A 44 -13.92 -8.00 17.31
CA VAL A 44 -14.42 -8.42 16.00
C VAL A 44 -14.36 -9.92 15.86
N PHE A 45 -15.49 -10.53 15.52
CA PHE A 45 -15.64 -11.96 15.27
C PHE A 45 -16.16 -12.21 13.86
N PHE A 46 -15.71 -13.29 13.24
CA PHE A 46 -16.18 -13.73 11.93
C PHE A 46 -17.03 -14.99 12.10
N THR A 47 -18.30 -14.93 11.73
CA THR A 47 -19.18 -16.10 11.79
C THR A 47 -18.80 -17.13 10.73
N SER A 48 -19.27 -18.38 10.90
CA SER A 48 -19.02 -19.44 9.90
C SER A 48 -19.56 -19.05 8.52
N GLU A 49 -20.69 -18.36 8.48
CA GLU A 49 -21.31 -17.87 7.25
C GLU A 49 -20.43 -16.81 6.55
N MET A 50 -19.81 -15.90 7.31
CA MET A 50 -18.88 -14.92 6.77
C MET A 50 -17.62 -15.60 6.21
N VAL A 51 -17.09 -16.60 6.92
CA VAL A 51 -15.90 -17.34 6.46
C VAL A 51 -16.20 -18.09 5.17
N GLU A 52 -17.37 -18.72 5.04
CA GLU A 52 -17.77 -19.40 3.79
C GLU A 52 -18.00 -18.40 2.65
N GLU A 53 -18.58 -17.22 2.93
CA GLU A 53 -18.72 -16.15 1.94
C GLU A 53 -17.34 -15.63 1.49
N ILE A 54 -16.41 -15.38 2.40
CA ILE A 54 -15.02 -14.99 2.07
C ILE A 54 -14.36 -16.03 1.16
N LYS A 55 -14.52 -17.33 1.47
CA LYS A 55 -14.00 -18.41 0.62
C LYS A 55 -14.62 -18.40 -0.78
N ALA A 56 -15.93 -18.16 -0.87
CA ALA A 56 -16.66 -18.10 -2.14
C ALA A 56 -16.17 -16.90 -2.97
N GLN A 57 -16.01 -15.73 -2.36
CA GLN A 57 -15.49 -14.51 -3.02
C GLN A 57 -14.03 -14.67 -3.48
N ILE A 58 -13.17 -15.32 -2.68
CA ILE A 58 -11.79 -15.60 -3.09
C ILE A 58 -11.74 -16.62 -4.24
N ARG A 59 -12.65 -17.62 -4.28
CA ARG A 59 -12.76 -18.52 -5.45
C ARG A 59 -13.16 -17.74 -6.70
N ALA A 60 -14.18 -16.88 -6.60
CA ALA A 60 -14.61 -16.05 -7.71
C ALA A 60 -13.50 -15.11 -8.21
N TYR A 61 -12.72 -14.52 -7.30
CA TYR A 61 -11.52 -13.76 -7.65
C TYR A 61 -10.47 -14.63 -8.39
N CYS A 62 -10.28 -15.88 -7.97
CA CYS A 62 -9.33 -16.79 -8.61
C CYS A 62 -9.77 -17.27 -10.01
N ASP A 63 -11.05 -17.12 -10.36
CA ASP A 63 -11.57 -17.43 -11.71
C ASP A 63 -11.32 -16.30 -12.72
N LEU A 64 -10.94 -15.11 -12.26
CA LEU A 64 -10.70 -13.94 -13.13
C LEU A 64 -9.47 -14.12 -14.03
N ARG A 65 -9.50 -13.43 -15.16
CA ARG A 65 -8.40 -13.24 -16.11
C ARG A 65 -8.29 -11.78 -16.49
N PHE A 66 -7.09 -11.33 -16.81
CA PHE A 66 -6.95 -10.02 -17.47
C PHE A 66 -7.61 -10.04 -18.84
N THR A 67 -8.38 -9.01 -19.13
CA THR A 67 -8.89 -8.76 -20.49
C THR A 67 -7.82 -8.06 -21.34
N GLU A 68 -7.92 -8.17 -22.67
CA GLU A 68 -6.98 -7.47 -23.56
C GLU A 68 -7.04 -5.94 -23.38
N GLU A 69 -8.20 -5.40 -23.02
CA GLU A 69 -8.36 -3.96 -22.74
C GLU A 69 -7.61 -3.53 -21.44
N GLU A 70 -7.61 -4.38 -20.44
CA GLU A 70 -6.88 -4.15 -19.19
C GLU A 70 -5.36 -4.25 -19.40
N LEU A 71 -4.93 -5.23 -20.20
CA LEU A 71 -3.52 -5.39 -20.57
C LEU A 71 -3.03 -4.21 -21.40
N ALA A 72 -3.79 -3.78 -22.40
CA ALA A 72 -3.48 -2.60 -23.20
C ALA A 72 -3.40 -1.32 -22.34
N TYR A 73 -4.23 -1.17 -21.30
CA TYR A 73 -4.11 -0.07 -20.37
C TYR A 73 -2.79 -0.13 -19.60
N LEU A 74 -2.41 -1.30 -19.06
CA LEU A 74 -1.14 -1.46 -18.34
C LEU A 74 0.07 -1.19 -19.24
N GLU A 75 0.04 -1.61 -20.49
CA GLU A 75 1.11 -1.37 -21.46
C GLU A 75 1.32 0.11 -21.76
N ASN A 76 0.28 0.93 -21.62
CA ASN A 76 0.37 2.39 -21.75
C ASN A 76 0.88 3.09 -20.48
N VAL A 77 1.03 2.40 -19.36
CA VAL A 77 1.65 2.96 -18.16
C VAL A 77 3.15 3.07 -18.38
N LYS A 78 3.67 4.29 -18.32
CA LYS A 78 5.03 4.68 -18.75
C LYS A 78 6.18 3.79 -18.28
N TRP A 79 6.05 3.16 -17.11
CA TRP A 79 7.10 2.33 -16.49
C TRP A 79 6.81 0.83 -16.55
N ILE A 80 5.65 0.43 -17.07
CA ILE A 80 5.31 -0.99 -17.27
C ILE A 80 5.89 -1.46 -18.61
N LYS A 81 6.58 -2.61 -18.59
CA LYS A 81 7.24 -3.19 -19.75
C LYS A 81 6.37 -4.28 -20.40
N GLY A 82 6.38 -4.37 -21.72
CA GLY A 82 5.60 -5.35 -22.48
C GLY A 82 5.86 -6.80 -22.05
N SER A 83 7.10 -7.17 -21.70
CA SER A 83 7.42 -8.52 -21.19
C SER A 83 6.66 -8.90 -19.92
N TYR A 84 6.38 -7.93 -19.05
CA TYR A 84 5.56 -8.17 -17.86
C TYR A 84 4.07 -8.26 -18.22
N VAL A 85 3.60 -7.45 -19.18
CA VAL A 85 2.21 -7.53 -19.69
C VAL A 85 1.97 -8.88 -20.36
N ASP A 86 2.93 -9.40 -21.13
CA ASP A 86 2.85 -10.74 -21.73
C ASP A 86 2.76 -11.85 -20.67
N PHE A 87 3.48 -11.70 -19.54
CA PHE A 87 3.33 -12.60 -18.41
C PHE A 87 1.92 -12.48 -17.80
N LEU A 88 1.40 -11.27 -17.57
CA LEU A 88 0.07 -11.05 -16.99
C LEU A 88 -1.04 -11.65 -17.86
N ARG A 89 -0.89 -11.68 -19.19
CA ARG A 89 -1.86 -12.33 -20.11
C ARG A 89 -2.08 -13.81 -19.80
N LEU A 90 -1.06 -14.48 -19.28
CA LEU A 90 -1.12 -15.91 -18.91
C LEU A 90 -1.36 -16.13 -17.40
N TRP A 91 -1.22 -15.06 -16.61
CA TRP A 91 -1.32 -15.16 -15.15
C TRP A 91 -2.76 -15.27 -14.67
N GLN A 92 -2.94 -16.08 -13.62
CA GLN A 92 -4.20 -16.23 -12.92
C GLN A 92 -3.93 -16.45 -11.44
N PRO A 93 -4.74 -15.86 -10.53
CA PRO A 93 -4.73 -16.24 -9.13
C PRO A 93 -5.07 -17.72 -8.94
N ARG A 94 -4.56 -18.35 -7.88
CA ARG A 94 -4.74 -19.76 -7.61
C ARG A 94 -5.35 -19.96 -6.23
N TYR A 95 -6.52 -20.60 -6.17
CA TYR A 95 -7.19 -20.84 -4.90
C TYR A 95 -6.38 -21.77 -3.98
N GLU A 96 -5.61 -22.70 -4.54
CA GLU A 96 -4.75 -23.65 -3.82
C GLU A 96 -3.63 -22.97 -3.02
N ASP A 97 -3.29 -21.73 -3.35
CA ASP A 97 -2.30 -20.94 -2.62
C ASP A 97 -2.86 -20.40 -1.29
N PHE A 98 -4.19 -20.51 -1.04
CA PHE A 98 -4.88 -19.99 0.14
C PHE A 98 -5.25 -21.07 1.14
N GLU A 99 -4.93 -20.85 2.42
CA GLU A 99 -5.45 -21.58 3.57
C GLU A 99 -6.36 -20.64 4.37
N ILE A 100 -7.69 -20.90 4.39
CA ILE A 100 -8.69 -20.02 5.02
C ILE A 100 -9.47 -20.80 6.07
N GLY A 101 -9.51 -20.28 7.30
CA GLY A 101 -10.18 -20.90 8.41
C GLY A 101 -10.46 -19.95 9.56
N THR A 102 -10.68 -20.53 10.75
CA THR A 102 -10.79 -19.80 12.00
C THR A 102 -9.83 -20.35 13.04
N ASP A 103 -9.36 -19.53 13.95
CA ASP A 103 -8.62 -19.96 15.12
C ASP A 103 -9.55 -20.40 16.26
N ALA A 104 -8.97 -20.83 17.39
CA ALA A 104 -9.73 -21.28 18.56
C ALA A 104 -10.60 -20.17 19.22
N ALA A 105 -10.34 -18.91 18.94
CA ALA A 105 -11.09 -17.75 19.39
C ALA A 105 -12.11 -17.24 18.36
N CYS A 106 -12.42 -18.04 17.33
CA CYS A 106 -13.27 -17.65 16.19
C CYS A 106 -12.75 -16.42 15.40
N GLY A 107 -11.47 -16.14 15.50
CA GLY A 107 -10.79 -15.16 14.65
C GLY A 107 -10.56 -15.70 13.25
N LEU A 108 -10.79 -14.88 12.22
CA LEU A 108 -10.50 -15.26 10.83
C LEU A 108 -8.98 -15.48 10.64
N THR A 109 -8.62 -16.60 10.07
CA THR A 109 -7.26 -16.91 9.65
C THR A 109 -7.18 -17.04 8.13
N ILE A 110 -6.24 -16.32 7.51
CA ILE A 110 -5.90 -16.48 6.09
C ILE A 110 -4.38 -16.53 5.99
N GLU A 111 -3.88 -17.60 5.41
CA GLU A 111 -2.47 -17.73 5.04
C GLU A 111 -2.38 -18.00 3.54
N THR A 112 -1.41 -17.37 2.86
CA THR A 112 -1.11 -17.70 1.46
C THR A 112 0.33 -18.10 1.31
N LYS A 113 0.59 -19.12 0.48
CA LYS A 113 1.92 -19.68 0.20
C LYS A 113 2.08 -19.89 -1.30
N GLY A 114 3.19 -19.48 -1.85
CA GLY A 114 3.45 -19.69 -3.28
C GLY A 114 4.65 -18.89 -3.79
N SER A 115 4.73 -18.73 -5.10
CA SER A 115 5.71 -17.80 -5.67
C SER A 115 5.43 -16.39 -5.18
N TRP A 116 6.49 -15.61 -4.92
CA TRP A 116 6.33 -14.22 -4.48
C TRP A 116 5.48 -13.41 -5.47
N LEU A 117 5.68 -13.65 -6.76
CA LEU A 117 4.93 -13.01 -7.84
C LEU A 117 3.41 -13.23 -7.74
N ASN A 118 2.98 -14.44 -7.35
CA ASN A 118 1.55 -14.73 -7.14
C ASN A 118 1.05 -14.12 -5.83
N THR A 119 1.70 -14.47 -4.73
CA THR A 119 1.22 -14.12 -3.39
C THR A 119 1.22 -12.62 -3.10
N SER A 120 2.09 -11.86 -3.76
CA SER A 120 2.09 -10.40 -3.70
C SER A 120 0.77 -9.80 -4.20
N MET A 121 0.19 -10.37 -5.27
CA MET A 121 -1.05 -9.88 -5.87
C MET A 121 -2.30 -10.19 -5.05
N TYR A 122 -2.21 -11.09 -4.07
CA TYR A 122 -3.37 -11.54 -3.28
C TYR A 122 -3.75 -10.62 -2.11
N GLU A 123 -2.79 -9.82 -1.59
CA GLU A 123 -2.99 -9.00 -0.38
C GLU A 123 -4.23 -8.09 -0.51
N ILE A 124 -4.28 -7.28 -1.54
CA ILE A 124 -5.26 -6.20 -1.66
C ILE A 124 -6.67 -6.72 -1.93
N PRO A 125 -6.89 -7.63 -2.91
CA PRO A 125 -8.20 -8.22 -3.13
C PRO A 125 -8.71 -8.98 -1.90
N THR A 126 -7.84 -9.72 -1.20
CA THR A 126 -8.21 -10.45 0.03
C THR A 126 -8.70 -9.49 1.11
N LEU A 127 -7.97 -8.40 1.38
CA LEU A 127 -8.37 -7.42 2.38
C LEU A 127 -9.67 -6.69 2.00
N ALA A 128 -9.85 -6.33 0.74
CA ALA A 128 -11.08 -5.72 0.25
C ALA A 128 -12.28 -6.67 0.39
N ILE A 129 -12.12 -7.95 0.05
CA ILE A 129 -13.15 -8.98 0.22
C ILE A 129 -13.52 -9.13 1.71
N VAL A 130 -12.53 -9.31 2.59
CA VAL A 130 -12.78 -9.48 4.02
C VAL A 130 -13.52 -8.27 4.59
N ASN A 131 -13.08 -7.06 4.24
CA ASN A 131 -13.70 -5.84 4.74
C ASN A 131 -15.15 -5.69 4.27
N GLU A 132 -15.42 -5.86 2.98
CA GLU A 132 -16.75 -5.69 2.41
C GLU A 132 -17.73 -6.78 2.90
N VAL A 133 -17.29 -8.05 2.99
CA VAL A 133 -18.10 -9.14 3.57
C VAL A 133 -18.47 -8.81 5.01
N PHE A 134 -17.51 -8.34 5.82
CA PHE A 134 -17.76 -7.99 7.21
C PHE A 134 -18.84 -6.91 7.34
N PHE A 135 -18.71 -5.80 6.60
CA PHE A 135 -19.68 -4.69 6.71
C PHE A 135 -21.07 -5.07 6.17
N ARG A 136 -21.13 -5.77 5.04
CA ARG A 136 -22.43 -6.18 4.46
C ARG A 136 -23.18 -7.22 5.29
N MET A 137 -22.49 -8.05 6.04
CA MET A 137 -23.12 -9.12 6.83
C MET A 137 -23.39 -8.74 8.29
N ASN A 138 -22.71 -7.72 8.84
CA ASN A 138 -22.90 -7.32 10.24
C ASN A 138 -23.80 -6.09 10.42
N TYR A 139 -23.97 -5.27 9.38
CA TYR A 139 -24.64 -3.97 9.52
C TYR A 139 -25.71 -3.79 8.46
N ASP A 140 -26.61 -2.84 8.70
CA ASP A 140 -27.48 -2.28 7.67
C ASP A 140 -26.63 -1.49 6.67
N TYR A 141 -26.37 -2.11 5.53
CA TYR A 141 -25.49 -1.55 4.51
C TYR A 141 -26.02 -0.25 3.91
N ASP A 142 -27.35 -0.12 3.74
CA ASP A 142 -27.95 1.10 3.18
C ASP A 142 -27.72 2.29 4.11
N ARG A 143 -27.83 2.07 5.41
CA ARG A 143 -27.49 3.08 6.44
C ARG A 143 -26.02 3.46 6.40
N LEU A 144 -25.12 2.48 6.29
CA LEU A 144 -23.68 2.74 6.18
C LEU A 144 -23.35 3.56 4.94
N TYR A 145 -23.91 3.17 3.80
CA TYR A 145 -23.68 3.84 2.53
C TYR A 145 -24.25 5.26 2.51
N ALA A 146 -25.39 5.49 3.12
CA ALA A 146 -25.97 6.84 3.29
C ALA A 146 -25.04 7.73 4.16
N SER A 147 -24.56 7.20 5.29
CA SER A 147 -23.61 7.91 6.16
C SER A 147 -22.30 8.21 5.43
N PHE A 148 -21.77 7.26 4.66
CA PHE A 148 -20.58 7.44 3.83
C PHE A 148 -20.75 8.59 2.84
N ARG A 149 -21.88 8.63 2.11
CA ARG A 149 -22.17 9.69 1.13
C ARG A 149 -22.27 11.08 1.76
N GLU A 150 -22.91 11.18 2.92
CA GLU A 150 -23.03 12.43 3.66
C GLU A 150 -21.65 12.97 4.08
N ARG A 151 -20.79 12.11 4.66
CA ARG A 151 -19.45 12.47 5.09
C ARG A 151 -18.53 12.79 3.90
N LEU A 152 -18.68 12.09 2.78
CA LEU A 152 -17.93 12.39 1.55
C LEU A 152 -18.32 13.77 1.01
N ALA A 153 -19.60 14.11 0.97
CA ALA A 153 -20.07 15.42 0.53
C ALA A 153 -19.54 16.56 1.44
N ASP A 154 -19.51 16.36 2.76
CA ASP A 154 -18.93 17.32 3.71
C ASP A 154 -17.42 17.52 3.45
N LYS A 155 -16.67 16.44 3.20
CA LYS A 155 -15.24 16.53 2.84
C LYS A 155 -15.00 17.34 1.56
N ILE A 156 -15.78 17.07 0.53
CA ILE A 156 -15.72 17.78 -0.74
C ILE A 156 -16.01 19.27 -0.52
N GLN A 157 -17.07 19.58 0.23
CA GLN A 157 -17.43 20.97 0.54
C GLN A 157 -16.28 21.71 1.25
N LYS A 158 -15.58 21.07 2.18
CA LYS A 158 -14.44 21.65 2.89
C LYS A 158 -13.23 21.93 1.98
N LEU A 159 -13.06 21.17 0.89
CA LEU A 159 -12.07 21.48 -0.15
C LEU A 159 -12.53 22.64 -1.05
N VAL A 160 -13.82 22.69 -1.38
CA VAL A 160 -14.40 23.73 -2.23
C VAL A 160 -14.38 25.09 -1.53
N ASP A 161 -14.75 25.17 -0.26
CA ASP A 161 -14.74 26.43 0.49
C ASP A 161 -13.33 26.85 0.98
N GLY A 162 -12.35 25.91 0.90
CA GLY A 162 -10.96 26.16 1.28
C GLY A 162 -10.71 26.06 2.78
N THR A 163 -11.59 25.38 3.53
CA THR A 163 -11.33 24.99 4.93
C THR A 163 -10.04 24.16 5.00
N TYR A 164 -9.84 23.26 4.02
CA TYR A 164 -8.59 22.53 3.84
C TYR A 164 -8.01 22.77 2.45
N CYS A 165 -6.69 22.95 2.40
CA CYS A 165 -5.92 23.15 1.17
C CYS A 165 -4.80 22.12 1.10
N LEU A 166 -5.03 21.01 0.38
CA LEU A 166 -4.13 19.85 0.40
C LEU A 166 -3.01 19.89 -0.65
N GLY A 167 -3.13 20.74 -1.69
CA GLY A 167 -2.32 20.57 -2.89
C GLY A 167 -2.69 19.27 -3.60
N ASN A 168 -1.70 18.48 -4.01
CA ASN A 168 -1.94 17.21 -4.68
C ASN A 168 -2.16 16.08 -3.66
N PHE A 169 -3.25 15.36 -3.80
CA PHE A 169 -3.53 14.15 -3.04
C PHE A 169 -4.08 13.03 -3.92
N SER A 170 -4.03 11.80 -3.43
CA SER A 170 -4.55 10.62 -4.11
C SER A 170 -5.31 9.72 -3.14
N GLU A 171 -6.30 9.01 -3.65
CA GLU A 171 -7.07 8.01 -2.91
C GLU A 171 -6.26 6.71 -2.79
N PHE A 172 -6.08 6.17 -1.55
CA PHE A 172 -5.30 4.98 -1.22
C PHE A 172 -6.08 3.95 -0.38
N GLY A 173 -7.42 3.91 -0.52
CA GLY A 173 -8.28 3.17 0.41
C GLY A 173 -8.72 1.77 -0.02
N LEU A 174 -8.28 1.26 -1.18
CA LEU A 174 -8.79 0.01 -1.77
C LEU A 174 -8.88 -1.16 -0.79
N ARG A 175 -7.82 -1.46 -0.05
CA ARG A 175 -7.76 -2.64 0.86
C ARG A 175 -8.69 -2.59 2.07
N ARG A 176 -9.24 -1.42 2.42
CA ARG A 176 -10.20 -1.23 3.52
C ARG A 176 -11.41 -0.40 3.07
N ARG A 177 -11.71 -0.39 1.79
CA ARG A 177 -12.88 0.30 1.25
C ARG A 177 -14.16 -0.26 1.87
N LEU A 178 -15.18 0.57 2.07
CA LEU A 178 -16.49 0.10 2.51
C LEU A 178 -17.07 -0.92 1.52
N SER A 179 -17.03 -0.56 0.24
CA SER A 179 -17.38 -1.43 -0.88
C SER A 179 -16.74 -0.92 -2.18
N ALA A 180 -16.88 -1.70 -3.25
CA ALA A 180 -16.46 -1.28 -4.59
C ALA A 180 -17.18 -0.03 -5.05
N GLU A 181 -18.50 0.03 -4.84
CA GLU A 181 -19.35 1.17 -5.21
C GLU A 181 -18.99 2.43 -4.42
N ALA A 182 -18.71 2.29 -3.11
CA ALA A 182 -18.34 3.41 -2.25
C ALA A 182 -16.99 4.02 -2.66
N GLN A 183 -15.99 3.18 -2.94
CA GLN A 183 -14.68 3.66 -3.41
C GLN A 183 -14.80 4.32 -4.78
N GLU A 184 -15.57 3.72 -5.69
CA GLU A 184 -15.81 4.31 -7.01
C GLU A 184 -16.47 5.68 -6.90
N LEU A 185 -17.54 5.81 -6.09
CA LEU A 185 -18.20 7.10 -5.84
C LEU A 185 -17.20 8.11 -5.29
N ALA A 186 -16.35 7.72 -4.32
CA ALA A 186 -15.36 8.63 -3.76
C ALA A 186 -14.39 9.16 -4.82
N VAL A 187 -13.84 8.28 -5.67
CA VAL A 187 -12.91 8.70 -6.74
C VAL A 187 -13.62 9.59 -7.75
N GLN A 188 -14.84 9.21 -8.18
CA GLN A 188 -15.65 9.98 -9.12
C GLN A 188 -15.90 11.40 -8.61
N GLU A 189 -16.41 11.54 -7.40
CA GLU A 189 -16.77 12.83 -6.81
C GLU A 189 -15.52 13.68 -6.56
N LEU A 190 -14.47 13.11 -5.97
CA LEU A 190 -13.23 13.85 -5.70
C LEU A 190 -12.58 14.39 -6.97
N VAL A 191 -12.54 13.60 -8.03
CA VAL A 191 -11.98 14.03 -9.32
C VAL A 191 -12.92 14.98 -10.06
N GLY A 192 -14.22 14.74 -10.01
CA GLY A 192 -15.24 15.56 -10.65
C GLY A 192 -15.23 17.01 -10.17
N HIS A 193 -14.95 17.23 -8.89
CA HIS A 193 -14.90 18.55 -8.25
C HIS A 193 -13.52 19.23 -8.27
N ASN A 194 -12.51 18.66 -8.93
CA ASN A 194 -11.15 19.25 -8.96
C ASN A 194 -11.11 20.73 -9.38
N LYS A 195 -12.02 21.16 -10.25
CA LYS A 195 -12.09 22.55 -10.73
C LYS A 195 -12.65 23.53 -9.69
N ASP A 196 -13.36 23.00 -8.71
CA ASP A 196 -14.05 23.77 -7.68
C ASP A 196 -13.19 23.93 -6.42
N TYR A 197 -12.16 23.08 -6.25
CA TYR A 197 -11.31 23.08 -5.07
C TYR A 197 -10.41 24.30 -4.99
N LYS A 198 -10.25 24.82 -3.77
CA LYS A 198 -9.26 25.86 -3.48
C LYS A 198 -7.92 25.21 -3.12
N ASP A 199 -6.93 25.40 -4.01
CA ASP A 199 -5.55 24.95 -3.81
C ASP A 199 -5.44 23.48 -3.39
N SER A 200 -6.24 22.63 -4.04
CA SER A 200 -6.28 21.19 -3.87
C SER A 200 -6.57 20.50 -5.20
N ALA A 201 -6.06 19.26 -5.40
CA ALA A 201 -6.41 18.42 -6.52
C ALA A 201 -6.29 16.93 -6.17
N CYS A 202 -7.33 16.16 -6.39
CA CYS A 202 -7.26 14.71 -6.41
C CYS A 202 -6.65 14.27 -7.74
N ILE A 203 -5.36 13.86 -7.72
CA ILE A 203 -4.60 13.57 -8.95
C ILE A 203 -4.70 12.10 -9.38
N GLY A 204 -5.22 11.22 -8.53
CA GLY A 204 -5.28 9.80 -8.86
C GLY A 204 -5.75 8.91 -7.72
N THR A 205 -5.65 7.62 -7.98
CA THR A 205 -5.94 6.55 -7.01
C THR A 205 -4.91 5.44 -7.10
N SER A 206 -4.71 4.68 -6.01
CA SER A 206 -3.89 3.47 -6.05
C SER A 206 -4.60 2.32 -6.78
N ASN A 207 -5.95 2.32 -6.82
CA ASN A 207 -6.77 1.33 -7.50
C ASN A 207 -6.64 1.49 -9.03
N VAL A 208 -5.94 0.55 -9.67
CA VAL A 208 -5.64 0.62 -11.12
C VAL A 208 -6.91 0.54 -11.97
N TYR A 209 -7.92 -0.22 -11.53
CA TYR A 209 -9.21 -0.29 -12.20
C TYR A 209 -9.92 1.07 -12.25
N LEU A 210 -9.99 1.75 -11.10
CA LEU A 210 -10.60 3.07 -11.02
C LEU A 210 -9.76 4.14 -11.73
N ALA A 211 -8.43 4.04 -11.68
CA ALA A 211 -7.56 4.92 -12.44
C ALA A 211 -7.83 4.84 -13.95
N LYS A 212 -7.98 3.61 -14.49
CA LYS A 212 -8.39 3.38 -15.89
C LYS A 212 -9.78 3.95 -16.15
N LYS A 213 -10.76 3.63 -15.31
CA LYS A 213 -12.18 3.99 -15.50
C LYS A 213 -12.41 5.50 -15.52
N TRP A 214 -11.76 6.23 -14.63
CA TRP A 214 -11.92 7.68 -14.47
C TRP A 214 -10.81 8.50 -15.13
N ASN A 215 -9.91 7.85 -15.88
CA ASN A 215 -8.79 8.47 -16.60
C ASN A 215 -7.94 9.38 -15.71
N VAL A 216 -7.57 8.87 -14.54
CA VAL A 216 -6.67 9.53 -13.59
C VAL A 216 -5.37 8.75 -13.42
N THR A 217 -4.39 9.33 -12.72
CA THR A 217 -3.09 8.69 -12.54
C THR A 217 -3.19 7.47 -11.63
N PRO A 218 -2.73 6.28 -12.06
CA PRO A 218 -2.53 5.15 -11.16
C PRO A 218 -1.30 5.43 -10.30
N VAL A 219 -1.47 5.51 -8.96
CA VAL A 219 -0.40 5.91 -8.04
C VAL A 219 0.08 4.73 -7.21
N GLY A 220 1.37 4.49 -7.18
CA GLY A 220 1.98 3.47 -6.34
C GLY A 220 3.36 3.03 -6.82
N THR A 221 4.32 2.99 -5.91
CA THR A 221 5.70 2.59 -6.18
C THR A 221 6.01 1.24 -5.54
N MET A 222 6.40 1.22 -4.26
CA MET A 222 6.79 0.03 -3.51
C MET A 222 6.11 -0.03 -2.15
N ALA A 223 6.06 -1.22 -1.56
CA ALA A 223 5.60 -1.47 -0.19
C ALA A 223 6.68 -2.19 0.63
N HIS A 224 6.43 -2.37 1.93
CA HIS A 224 7.38 -3.00 2.86
C HIS A 224 7.84 -4.40 2.41
N GLU A 225 6.94 -5.19 1.80
CA GLU A 225 7.28 -6.52 1.28
C GLU A 225 8.48 -6.49 0.33
N TRP A 226 8.60 -5.43 -0.48
CA TRP A 226 9.69 -5.26 -1.42
C TRP A 226 11.05 -5.25 -0.68
N ILE A 227 11.16 -4.40 0.34
CA ILE A 227 12.37 -4.24 1.12
C ILE A 227 12.65 -5.48 1.99
N MET A 228 11.58 -6.06 2.58
CA MET A 228 11.67 -7.28 3.39
C MET A 228 12.16 -8.46 2.54
N CYS A 229 11.52 -8.75 1.42
CA CYS A 229 11.86 -9.93 0.62
C CYS A 229 13.19 -9.79 -0.11
N THR A 230 13.51 -8.63 -0.68
CA THR A 230 14.80 -8.41 -1.37
C THR A 230 15.98 -8.46 -0.42
N GLY A 231 15.84 -7.90 0.78
CA GLY A 231 16.94 -7.80 1.75
C GLY A 231 17.03 -8.98 2.69
N GLN A 232 15.91 -9.42 3.26
CA GLN A 232 15.88 -10.46 4.30
C GLN A 232 15.60 -11.86 3.73
N GLY A 233 14.96 -11.95 2.56
CA GLY A 233 14.62 -13.22 1.90
C GLY A 233 15.79 -13.91 1.17
N ASN A 234 17.03 -13.50 1.40
CA ASN A 234 18.21 -14.11 0.81
C ASN A 234 19.29 -14.32 1.88
N HIS A 235 19.62 -15.57 2.17
CA HIS A 235 20.62 -15.97 3.19
C HIS A 235 22.03 -15.44 2.96
N LYS A 236 22.34 -14.93 1.77
CA LYS A 236 23.61 -14.29 1.44
C LYS A 236 23.63 -12.80 1.80
N HIS A 237 22.48 -12.23 2.13
CA HIS A 237 22.37 -10.81 2.46
C HIS A 237 22.49 -10.59 3.97
N ASN A 238 23.11 -9.48 4.35
CA ASN A 238 22.99 -8.97 5.70
C ASN A 238 21.68 -8.17 5.79
N PRO A 239 20.70 -8.56 6.64
CA PRO A 239 19.37 -7.94 6.66
C PRO A 239 19.40 -6.46 7.09
N ALA A 240 20.45 -5.98 7.75
CA ALA A 240 20.62 -4.56 8.05
C ALA A 240 20.81 -3.68 6.78
N TYR A 241 21.14 -4.27 5.63
CA TYR A 241 21.26 -3.57 4.34
C TYR A 241 20.04 -3.78 3.43
N SER A 242 18.88 -4.17 3.99
CA SER A 242 17.67 -4.45 3.21
C SER A 242 17.23 -3.30 2.32
N ASN A 243 17.36 -2.04 2.79
CA ASN A 243 17.05 -0.88 1.97
C ASN A 243 17.97 -0.76 0.76
N TRP A 244 19.28 -1.00 0.92
CA TRP A 244 20.25 -0.94 -0.17
C TRP A 244 19.91 -1.96 -1.28
N TYR A 245 19.67 -3.23 -0.91
CA TYR A 245 19.31 -4.27 -1.89
C TYR A 245 18.02 -3.92 -2.64
N ALA A 246 17.05 -3.37 -1.92
CA ALA A 246 15.76 -2.96 -2.49
C ALA A 246 15.90 -1.78 -3.45
N LEU A 247 16.65 -0.74 -3.07
CA LEU A 247 16.89 0.45 -3.90
C LEU A 247 17.69 0.09 -5.16
N ASP A 248 18.74 -0.73 -5.03
CA ASP A 248 19.55 -1.18 -6.17
C ASP A 248 18.72 -1.97 -7.19
N ALA A 249 17.93 -2.94 -6.72
CA ALA A 249 17.05 -3.73 -7.59
C ALA A 249 15.96 -2.86 -8.26
N TRP A 250 15.44 -1.84 -7.56
CA TRP A 250 14.45 -0.91 -8.12
C TRP A 250 15.05 -0.04 -9.21
N VAL A 251 16.24 0.50 -8.98
CA VAL A 251 16.96 1.32 -9.98
C VAL A 251 17.33 0.49 -11.22
N LYS A 252 17.71 -0.77 -11.07
CA LYS A 252 17.95 -1.67 -12.20
C LYS A 252 16.71 -1.84 -13.07
N GLU A 253 15.52 -1.87 -12.47
CA GLU A 253 14.26 -2.04 -13.21
C GLU A 253 13.77 -0.72 -13.84
N TYR A 254 13.77 0.36 -13.07
CA TYR A 254 13.06 1.59 -13.41
C TYR A 254 13.97 2.79 -13.71
N GLY A 255 15.26 2.71 -13.38
CA GLY A 255 16.14 3.87 -13.48
C GLY A 255 15.61 5.03 -12.63
N ILE A 256 15.27 6.14 -13.29
CA ILE A 256 14.69 7.34 -12.65
C ILE A 256 13.16 7.36 -12.64
N LEU A 257 12.52 6.36 -13.27
CA LEU A 257 11.07 6.28 -13.33
C LEU A 257 10.51 5.69 -12.03
N ASN A 258 9.26 6.03 -11.71
CA ASN A 258 8.53 5.49 -10.56
C ASN A 258 9.30 5.57 -9.23
N GLY A 259 9.93 6.73 -8.99
CA GLY A 259 10.97 6.92 -7.99
C GLY A 259 10.49 7.55 -6.67
N ILE A 260 9.52 6.96 -5.94
CA ILE A 260 9.21 7.31 -4.54
C ILE A 260 9.61 6.14 -3.64
N ALA A 261 10.63 6.34 -2.81
CA ALA A 261 11.16 5.30 -1.91
C ALA A 261 10.45 5.29 -0.56
N LEU A 262 10.15 4.10 -0.05
CA LEU A 262 9.57 3.90 1.29
C LEU A 262 10.70 3.85 2.33
N THR A 263 10.57 4.57 3.46
CA THR A 263 11.70 4.81 4.35
C THR A 263 11.74 3.96 5.62
N ASP A 264 10.60 3.44 6.10
CA ASP A 264 10.44 2.97 7.48
C ASP A 264 10.43 1.43 7.66
N THR A 265 10.87 0.64 6.67
CA THR A 265 10.80 -0.83 6.79
C THR A 265 11.74 -1.36 7.87
N ILE A 266 12.99 -0.91 7.88
CA ILE A 266 14.00 -1.24 8.90
C ILE A 266 14.50 0.04 9.58
N THR A 267 13.60 0.95 9.89
CA THR A 267 13.76 2.32 10.40
C THR A 267 14.24 3.34 9.36
N THR A 268 13.74 4.58 9.48
CA THR A 268 14.20 5.70 8.63
C THR A 268 15.67 6.02 8.84
N ASP A 269 16.21 5.88 10.06
CA ASP A 269 17.66 6.12 10.30
C ASP A 269 18.53 5.13 9.54
N CYS A 270 18.12 3.86 9.48
CA CYS A 270 18.84 2.86 8.69
C CYS A 270 18.68 3.11 7.18
N PHE A 271 17.49 3.58 6.74
CA PHE A 271 17.26 3.96 5.35
C PHE A 271 18.20 5.09 4.90
N LEU A 272 18.42 6.10 5.71
CA LEU A 272 19.29 7.24 5.38
C LEU A 272 20.76 6.84 5.21
N LYS A 273 21.21 5.74 5.85
CA LYS A 273 22.55 5.16 5.60
C LYS A 273 22.72 4.66 4.15
N ASP A 274 21.64 4.16 3.55
CA ASP A 274 21.63 3.65 2.18
C ASP A 274 21.24 4.72 1.15
N PHE A 275 20.37 5.64 1.53
CA PHE A 275 19.81 6.67 0.63
C PHE A 275 20.77 7.87 0.45
N GLN A 276 22.03 7.57 0.12
CA GLN A 276 23.08 8.56 -0.10
C GLN A 276 22.94 9.22 -1.47
N LEU A 277 23.91 10.05 -1.87
CA LEU A 277 23.86 10.95 -3.03
C LEU A 277 23.28 10.27 -4.30
N THR A 278 23.72 9.04 -4.60
CA THR A 278 23.27 8.32 -5.81
C THR A 278 21.76 8.09 -5.80
N TYR A 279 21.23 7.43 -4.77
CA TYR A 279 19.78 7.15 -4.71
C TYR A 279 18.97 8.41 -4.44
N SER A 280 19.47 9.31 -3.58
CA SER A 280 18.82 10.60 -3.34
C SER A 280 18.70 11.45 -4.61
N THR A 281 19.60 11.28 -5.57
CA THR A 281 19.53 11.94 -6.87
C THR A 281 18.56 11.25 -7.81
N LEU A 282 18.61 9.93 -7.91
CA LEU A 282 17.79 9.13 -8.86
C LEU A 282 16.32 9.12 -8.48
N PHE A 283 16.00 9.01 -7.20
CA PHE A 283 14.61 9.01 -6.74
C PHE A 283 14.02 10.43 -6.73
N SER A 284 12.79 10.55 -7.19
CA SER A 284 12.04 11.82 -7.19
C SER A 284 11.54 12.22 -5.81
N GLY A 285 11.48 11.29 -4.86
CA GLY A 285 11.03 11.56 -3.51
C GLY A 285 11.02 10.34 -2.61
N VAL A 286 10.43 10.53 -1.43
CA VAL A 286 10.34 9.51 -0.38
C VAL A 286 8.94 9.48 0.23
N ARG A 287 8.55 8.32 0.83
CA ARG A 287 7.25 8.12 1.47
C ARG A 287 7.38 7.84 2.96
N HIS A 288 6.59 8.59 3.74
CA HIS A 288 6.32 8.40 5.16
C HIS A 288 5.18 7.39 5.36
N ASP A 289 5.38 6.39 6.21
CA ASP A 289 4.37 5.38 6.55
C ASP A 289 4.34 5.00 8.04
N SER A 290 5.13 5.66 8.88
CA SER A 290 5.09 5.56 10.35
C SER A 290 5.95 6.61 11.03
N GLY A 291 5.77 6.79 12.35
CA GLY A 291 6.44 7.79 13.15
C GLY A 291 5.77 9.16 13.11
N ASP A 292 6.42 10.17 13.69
CA ASP A 292 5.93 11.56 13.64
C ASP A 292 6.21 12.16 12.26
N PRO A 293 5.19 12.55 11.47
CA PRO A 293 5.39 13.02 10.11
C PRO A 293 6.11 14.38 10.02
N PHE A 294 6.01 15.24 11.05
CA PHE A 294 6.74 16.50 11.05
C PHE A 294 8.24 16.28 11.29
N ALA A 295 8.59 15.49 12.31
CA ALA A 295 9.99 15.14 12.59
C ALA A 295 10.61 14.40 11.42
N TRP A 296 9.85 13.50 10.76
CA TRP A 296 10.32 12.80 9.56
C TRP A 296 10.54 13.77 8.39
N GLY A 297 9.60 14.69 8.13
CA GLY A 297 9.74 15.67 7.06
C GLY A 297 10.98 16.55 7.23
N GLU A 298 11.24 17.07 8.45
CA GLU A 298 12.44 17.83 8.78
C GLU A 298 13.71 17.00 8.56
N LYS A 299 13.72 15.75 9.01
CA LYS A 299 14.86 14.83 8.84
C LYS A 299 15.18 14.62 7.35
N MET A 300 14.16 14.43 6.49
CA MET A 300 14.36 14.23 5.06
C MET A 300 14.86 15.48 4.35
N ILE A 301 14.34 16.66 4.69
CA ILE A 301 14.82 17.95 4.15
C ILE A 301 16.29 18.14 4.52
N ALA A 302 16.64 18.00 5.80
CA ALA A 302 18.02 18.13 6.27
C ALA A 302 18.97 17.12 5.59
N HIS A 303 18.49 15.90 5.32
CA HIS A 303 19.27 14.90 4.59
C HIS A 303 19.57 15.35 3.16
N TYR A 304 18.56 15.82 2.39
CA TYR A 304 18.77 16.33 1.04
C TYR A 304 19.74 17.52 1.03
N GLU A 305 19.58 18.46 1.95
CA GLU A 305 20.47 19.63 2.10
C GLU A 305 21.91 19.20 2.40
N SER A 306 22.12 18.22 3.29
CA SER A 306 23.46 17.70 3.62
C SER A 306 24.19 17.06 2.44
N LEU A 307 23.43 16.56 1.44
CA LEU A 307 23.94 16.01 0.20
C LEU A 307 24.07 17.06 -0.93
N GLY A 308 23.76 18.34 -0.67
CA GLY A 308 23.77 19.40 -1.67
C GLY A 308 22.63 19.31 -2.68
N ILE A 309 21.55 18.60 -2.35
CA ILE A 309 20.35 18.46 -3.19
C ILE A 309 19.30 19.50 -2.74
N ASP A 310 18.80 20.30 -3.66
CA ASP A 310 17.69 21.22 -3.38
C ASP A 310 16.41 20.44 -3.07
N PRO A 311 15.87 20.51 -1.83
CA PRO A 311 14.65 19.79 -1.45
C PRO A 311 13.43 20.18 -2.29
N LYS A 312 13.35 21.38 -2.84
CA LYS A 312 12.25 21.83 -3.70
C LYS A 312 12.08 20.98 -4.96
N ARG A 313 13.13 20.25 -5.35
CA ARG A 313 13.12 19.32 -6.49
C ARG A 313 12.71 17.89 -6.09
N LYS A 314 12.36 17.67 -4.82
CA LYS A 314 12.00 16.37 -4.26
C LYS A 314 10.58 16.39 -3.71
N THR A 315 9.98 15.19 -3.60
CA THR A 315 8.62 15.01 -3.08
C THR A 315 8.66 14.28 -1.74
N LEU A 316 7.99 14.82 -0.74
CA LEU A 316 7.60 14.11 0.46
C LEU A 316 6.15 13.62 0.29
N LEU A 317 5.96 12.30 0.20
CA LEU A 317 4.66 11.66 0.16
C LEU A 317 4.30 11.16 1.56
N PHE A 318 3.25 11.70 2.15
CA PHE A 318 2.71 11.24 3.44
C PHE A 318 1.54 10.29 3.20
N SER A 319 1.50 9.15 3.91
CA SER A 319 0.47 8.12 3.68
C SER A 319 0.02 7.35 4.94
N ASP A 320 0.48 7.71 6.13
CA ASP A 320 0.06 7.05 7.37
C ASP A 320 -1.06 7.82 8.08
N SER A 321 -2.20 7.17 8.27
CA SER A 321 -3.31 7.61 9.14
C SER A 321 -3.77 9.06 8.90
N LEU A 322 -3.86 9.46 7.62
CA LEU A 322 -4.21 10.83 7.25
C LEU A 322 -5.72 11.04 7.14
N ASP A 323 -6.15 12.19 7.66
CA ASP A 323 -7.36 12.91 7.29
C ASP A 323 -7.00 14.23 6.58
N PHE A 324 -8.01 15.00 6.17
CA PHE A 324 -7.78 16.27 5.47
C PHE A 324 -7.18 17.36 6.38
N ALA A 325 -7.53 17.35 7.66
CA ALA A 325 -6.99 18.32 8.62
C ALA A 325 -5.47 18.10 8.79
N ARG A 326 -5.07 16.86 9.01
CA ARG A 326 -3.65 16.52 9.17
C ARG A 326 -2.85 16.75 7.89
N ALA A 327 -3.43 16.46 6.74
CA ALA A 327 -2.79 16.74 5.44
C ALA A 327 -2.59 18.24 5.22
N ASP A 328 -3.57 19.07 5.56
CA ASP A 328 -3.48 20.54 5.46
C ASP A 328 -2.40 21.11 6.41
N GLU A 329 -2.30 20.61 7.65
CA GLU A 329 -1.24 20.98 8.59
C GLU A 329 0.15 20.66 8.04
N LEU A 330 0.35 19.44 7.53
CA LEU A 330 1.62 19.02 6.94
C LEU A 330 1.97 19.86 5.70
N ARG A 331 1.00 20.14 4.86
CA ARG A 331 1.22 21.00 3.72
C ARG A 331 1.66 22.41 4.13
N LYS A 332 0.99 23.00 5.10
CA LYS A 332 1.36 24.35 5.63
C LYS A 332 2.79 24.37 6.18
N ALA A 333 3.23 23.29 6.81
CA ALA A 333 4.58 23.19 7.38
C ALA A 333 5.69 23.09 6.30
N PHE A 334 5.41 22.41 5.16
CA PHE A 334 6.49 22.00 4.25
C PHE A 334 6.42 22.60 2.85
N ARG A 335 5.27 23.11 2.35
CA ARG A 335 5.05 23.49 0.94
C ARG A 335 6.06 24.51 0.36
N ASP A 336 6.63 25.37 1.20
CA ASP A 336 7.56 26.39 0.77
C ASP A 336 9.00 25.86 0.63
N ARG A 337 9.26 24.65 1.13
CA ARG A 337 10.60 24.03 1.24
C ARG A 337 10.76 22.78 0.37
N VAL A 338 9.68 22.05 0.11
CA VAL A 338 9.69 20.77 -0.62
C VAL A 338 8.34 20.54 -1.29
N THR A 339 8.27 19.76 -2.36
CA THR A 339 6.99 19.32 -2.90
C THR A 339 6.32 18.33 -1.95
N VAL A 340 5.05 18.57 -1.60
CA VAL A 340 4.27 17.72 -0.68
C VAL A 340 3.15 17.03 -1.44
N ALA A 341 2.95 15.73 -1.19
CA ALA A 341 1.85 14.94 -1.73
C ALA A 341 1.28 14.02 -0.63
N PHE A 342 0.01 13.63 -0.80
CA PHE A 342 -0.71 12.83 0.19
C PHE A 342 -1.36 11.61 -0.45
N GLY A 343 -1.22 10.45 0.22
CA GLY A 343 -1.99 9.24 -0.05
C GLY A 343 -2.98 9.01 1.10
N ILE A 344 -4.28 9.21 0.86
CA ILE A 344 -5.30 9.17 1.91
C ILE A 344 -6.19 7.94 1.67
N GLY A 345 -6.21 7.03 2.62
CA GLY A 345 -6.85 5.72 2.49
C GLY A 345 -8.25 5.66 3.09
N THR A 346 -8.38 5.00 4.22
CA THR A 346 -9.65 4.67 4.89
C THR A 346 -10.53 5.89 5.12
N TYR A 347 -9.95 7.05 5.45
CA TYR A 347 -10.68 8.30 5.62
C TYR A 347 -11.47 8.73 4.37
N ILE A 348 -11.02 8.37 3.17
CA ILE A 348 -11.75 8.61 1.92
C ILE A 348 -12.69 7.45 1.60
N ALA A 349 -12.22 6.21 1.69
CA ALA A 349 -12.90 5.05 1.11
C ALA A 349 -13.83 4.30 2.10
N ASN A 350 -13.76 4.58 3.40
CA ASN A 350 -14.57 3.90 4.43
C ASN A 350 -14.74 4.76 5.69
N ASP A 351 -15.24 5.98 5.54
CA ASP A 351 -15.64 6.82 6.67
C ASP A 351 -17.16 6.80 6.79
N THR A 352 -17.65 6.03 7.76
CA THR A 352 -19.07 5.80 8.01
C THR A 352 -19.44 6.10 9.47
N CYS A 353 -20.69 5.81 9.85
CA CYS A 353 -21.11 5.86 11.26
C CYS A 353 -20.56 4.71 12.11
N GLU A 354 -19.88 3.73 11.51
CA GLU A 354 -19.23 2.61 12.18
C GLU A 354 -17.72 2.69 11.98
N GLU A 355 -16.95 2.15 12.93
CA GLU A 355 -15.49 2.15 12.86
C GLU A 355 -14.97 1.18 11.78
N PRO A 356 -13.99 1.57 10.97
CA PRO A 356 -13.40 0.69 9.96
C PRO A 356 -12.59 -0.43 10.61
N LEU A 357 -12.54 -1.61 9.97
CA LEU A 357 -11.68 -2.70 10.42
C LEU A 357 -10.19 -2.33 10.37
N ASN A 358 -9.47 -2.71 11.41
CA ASN A 358 -8.02 -2.64 11.43
C ASN A 358 -7.41 -3.99 11.01
N ILE A 359 -7.52 -4.29 9.73
CA ILE A 359 -7.02 -5.53 9.13
C ILE A 359 -5.76 -5.29 8.31
N VAL A 360 -4.87 -6.26 8.30
CA VAL A 360 -3.64 -6.26 7.52
C VAL A 360 -3.34 -7.67 7.02
N MET A 361 -2.64 -7.77 5.90
CA MET A 361 -2.04 -9.00 5.42
C MET A 361 -0.56 -8.72 5.12
N LYS A 362 0.36 -9.50 5.66
CA LYS A 362 1.80 -9.23 5.57
C LYS A 362 2.57 -10.49 5.22
N THR A 363 3.61 -10.32 4.43
CA THR A 363 4.59 -11.39 4.24
C THR A 363 5.32 -11.66 5.56
N THR A 364 5.39 -12.91 5.95
CA THR A 364 6.01 -13.36 7.20
C THR A 364 7.22 -14.25 6.96
N ALA A 365 7.34 -14.82 5.77
CA ALA A 365 8.53 -15.57 5.36
C ALA A 365 8.82 -15.37 3.87
N CYS A 366 10.10 -15.38 3.51
CA CYS A 366 10.59 -15.36 2.13
C CYS A 366 11.72 -16.40 1.98
N ASN A 367 11.59 -17.31 1.00
CA ASN A 367 12.53 -18.42 0.75
C ASN A 367 12.83 -19.25 2.00
N GLY A 368 11.82 -19.47 2.85
CA GLY A 368 11.94 -20.24 4.10
C GLY A 368 12.61 -19.49 5.25
N MET A 369 12.92 -18.21 5.08
CA MET A 369 13.47 -17.35 6.13
C MET A 369 12.40 -16.40 6.64
N ASP A 370 12.39 -16.12 7.94
CA ASP A 370 11.56 -15.09 8.52
C ASP A 370 11.92 -13.72 7.93
N VAL A 371 10.90 -12.88 7.75
CA VAL A 371 11.08 -11.48 7.35
C VAL A 371 10.25 -10.58 8.26
N ALA A 372 10.75 -9.39 8.55
CA ALA A 372 10.10 -8.47 9.49
C ALA A 372 10.17 -7.01 9.03
N LYS A 373 9.07 -6.27 9.30
CA LYS A 373 9.08 -4.82 9.36
C LYS A 373 9.38 -4.41 10.80
N ILE A 374 10.33 -3.49 11.00
CA ILE A 374 10.63 -2.91 12.34
C ILE A 374 9.80 -1.66 12.59
N SER A 375 9.65 -0.78 11.57
CA SER A 375 8.90 0.49 11.70
C SER A 375 9.58 1.55 12.59
N ASP A 376 9.21 2.83 12.38
CA ASP A 376 9.60 3.92 13.27
C ASP A 376 8.63 4.11 14.45
N THR A 377 7.51 3.38 14.45
CA THR A 377 6.53 3.35 15.55
C THR A 377 6.64 2.03 16.32
N PRO A 378 7.00 2.04 17.60
CA PRO A 378 7.02 0.83 18.43
C PRO A 378 5.64 0.13 18.45
N GLY A 379 5.64 -1.21 18.40
CA GLY A 379 4.42 -2.03 18.41
C GLY A 379 3.72 -2.19 17.05
N LYS A 380 4.27 -1.60 15.99
CA LYS A 380 3.82 -1.83 14.59
C LYS A 380 4.60 -2.96 13.90
N GLU A 381 5.48 -3.66 14.60
CA GLU A 381 6.23 -4.80 14.09
C GLU A 381 5.27 -5.91 13.67
N MET A 382 5.62 -6.64 12.65
CA MET A 382 4.89 -7.83 12.22
C MET A 382 5.87 -8.91 11.76
N CYS A 383 6.04 -9.89 12.64
CA CYS A 383 6.77 -11.13 12.39
C CYS A 383 6.14 -12.23 13.24
N LYS A 384 6.19 -13.49 12.78
CA LYS A 384 5.78 -14.65 13.58
C LYS A 384 6.84 -15.04 14.62
N ASN A 385 8.10 -14.63 14.41
CA ASN A 385 9.26 -15.05 15.18
C ASN A 385 9.88 -13.83 15.91
N ALA A 386 9.67 -13.76 17.23
CA ALA A 386 10.23 -12.68 18.05
C ALA A 386 11.77 -12.69 18.09
N ASP A 387 12.39 -13.88 18.07
CA ASP A 387 13.85 -14.00 18.07
C ASP A 387 14.47 -13.40 16.80
N TYR A 388 13.76 -13.53 15.67
CA TYR A 388 14.19 -12.90 14.43
C TYR A 388 14.09 -11.37 14.50
N VAL A 389 13.05 -10.82 15.10
CA VAL A 389 12.90 -9.36 15.34
C VAL A 389 14.07 -8.85 16.19
N ASP A 390 14.41 -9.55 17.27
CA ASP A 390 15.54 -9.20 18.13
C ASP A 390 16.87 -9.29 17.39
N TYR A 391 17.07 -10.33 16.58
CA TYR A 391 18.26 -10.47 15.73
C TYR A 391 18.38 -9.29 14.74
N LEU A 392 17.33 -8.99 13.99
CA LEU A 392 17.30 -7.91 13.02
C LEU A 392 17.54 -6.55 13.69
N THR A 393 16.92 -6.31 14.85
CA THR A 393 17.09 -5.07 15.62
C THR A 393 18.54 -4.89 16.07
N ARG A 394 19.22 -5.97 16.51
CA ARG A 394 20.64 -5.94 16.86
C ARG A 394 21.52 -5.65 15.64
N CYS A 395 21.23 -6.23 14.48
CA CYS A 395 21.95 -5.96 13.24
C CYS A 395 21.84 -4.49 12.82
N ILE A 396 20.61 -3.92 12.90
CA ILE A 396 20.33 -2.52 12.60
C ILE A 396 21.12 -1.60 13.55
N ARG A 397 21.02 -1.84 14.87
CA ARG A 397 21.72 -1.05 15.89
C ARG A 397 23.23 -1.07 15.65
N TRP A 398 23.81 -2.25 15.45
CA TRP A 398 25.23 -2.40 15.17
C TRP A 398 25.64 -1.56 13.96
N ARG A 399 24.83 -1.62 12.87
CA ARG A 399 25.08 -0.84 11.67
C ARG A 399 25.04 0.67 11.93
N LEU A 400 24.03 1.16 12.64
CA LEU A 400 23.90 2.59 12.96
C LEU A 400 25.08 3.12 13.78
N GLU A 401 25.67 2.29 14.64
CA GLU A 401 26.80 2.64 15.51
C GLU A 401 28.16 2.58 14.78
N HIS A 402 28.33 1.70 13.79
CA HIS A 402 29.63 1.37 13.20
C HIS A 402 29.83 1.78 11.74
N ASP A 403 28.75 1.84 10.93
CA ASP A 403 28.84 2.36 9.56
C ASP A 403 28.90 3.90 9.60
N ARG A 404 30.09 4.45 9.27
CA ARG A 404 30.30 5.90 9.15
C ARG A 404 29.86 6.44 7.80
#